data_09428da78b5d5ee3dfe5868cacba4099
#
_entry.id   09428da78b5d5ee3dfe5868cacba4099
#
_cell.length_a   1.000
_cell.length_b   1.000
_cell.length_c   1.000
_cell.angle_alpha   90.00
_cell.angle_beta   90.00
_cell.angle_gamma   90.00
#
_symmetry.space_group_name_H-M   'P 1'
#
loop_
_entity.id
_entity.type
_entity.pdbx_description
1 polymer ?
#
loop_
_entity_poly.entity_id
_entity_poly.type
_entity_poly.pdbx_seq_one_letter_code
_entity_poly.pdbx_strand_id
1 'polypeptide(L)'
;MNGEKGGIYPFREVQYFRQPWLVGFVLLVAVFNTAALVWQVLLGRQMGTNPAPDWMIVLMFLLFGLAFPWVMLNARLVTEVRPNGLAYRFFPFHRDFVLLPWNAVRGQSAVTYHPVREYGGWGLRYGKTGRAYNVSGDRGVLFTLADSRTLLIGSRRAEELSNAINAASGIGPAANHGQTG
;
A
#
# COMPACT_ATOMS: atom_id res chain seq x y z
N MET A 1 3.45 3.00 -24.24
CA MET A 1 2.57 1.82 -24.03
C MET A 1 3.43 0.58 -24.19
N ASN A 2 4.16 0.17 -23.15
CA ASN A 2 4.90 -1.09 -23.16
C ASN A 2 4.02 -2.14 -22.50
N GLY A 3 3.55 -3.08 -23.33
CA GLY A 3 2.68 -4.17 -22.93
C GLY A 3 3.31 -4.99 -21.80
N GLU A 4 2.51 -5.27 -20.79
CA GLU A 4 2.75 -6.32 -19.80
C GLU A 4 2.86 -7.67 -20.53
N LYS A 5 4.05 -7.99 -21.00
CA LYS A 5 4.36 -9.36 -21.41
C LYS A 5 4.25 -10.21 -20.16
N GLY A 6 3.28 -11.13 -20.14
CA GLY A 6 3.05 -12.09 -19.07
C GLY A 6 4.25 -13.03 -18.93
N GLY A 7 5.31 -12.55 -18.27
CA GLY A 7 6.42 -13.39 -17.86
C GLY A 7 5.93 -14.34 -16.76
N ILE A 8 6.30 -15.60 -16.82
CA ILE A 8 6.09 -16.56 -15.74
C ILE A 8 7.04 -16.13 -14.62
N TYR A 9 6.52 -15.34 -13.66
CA TYR A 9 7.30 -14.96 -12.47
C TYR A 9 7.15 -16.06 -11.43
N PRO A 10 8.23 -16.46 -10.75
CA PRO A 10 8.19 -17.48 -9.68
C PRO A 10 7.26 -17.07 -8.53
N PHE A 11 7.02 -15.77 -8.36
CA PHE A 11 6.05 -15.24 -7.40
C PHE A 11 5.45 -13.92 -7.92
N ARG A 12 4.12 -13.82 -7.82
CA ARG A 12 3.38 -12.57 -8.01
C ARG A 12 2.23 -12.50 -7.01
N GLU A 13 2.12 -11.36 -6.34
CA GLU A 13 1.01 -11.07 -5.42
C GLU A 13 0.44 -9.68 -5.71
N VAL A 14 -0.90 -9.59 -5.65
CA VAL A 14 -1.62 -8.32 -5.74
C VAL A 14 -2.48 -8.18 -4.50
N GLN A 15 -2.24 -7.14 -3.73
CA GLN A 15 -3.00 -6.85 -2.51
C GLN A 15 -3.77 -5.54 -2.68
N TYR A 16 -5.06 -5.57 -2.32
CA TYR A 16 -5.95 -4.40 -2.33
C TYR A 16 -6.34 -4.01 -0.91
N PHE A 17 -6.61 -2.72 -0.72
CA PHE A 17 -7.21 -2.20 0.51
C PHE A 17 -8.71 -2.53 0.53
N ARG A 18 -9.05 -3.74 0.95
CA ARG A 18 -10.43 -4.24 1.02
C ARG A 18 -10.85 -4.67 2.42
N GLN A 19 -10.26 -4.06 3.44
CA GLN A 19 -10.69 -4.28 4.81
C GLN A 19 -12.14 -3.75 4.97
N PRO A 20 -13.09 -4.54 5.52
CA PRO A 20 -14.50 -4.15 5.59
C PRO A 20 -14.73 -2.80 6.27
N TRP A 21 -14.01 -2.53 7.36
CA TRP A 21 -14.09 -1.26 8.08
C TRP A 21 -13.64 -0.08 7.22
N LEU A 22 -12.57 -0.25 6.40
CA LEU A 22 -12.06 0.80 5.52
C LEU A 22 -13.04 1.07 4.38
N VAL A 23 -13.58 0.02 3.76
CA VAL A 23 -14.62 0.15 2.72
C VAL A 23 -15.85 0.84 3.29
N GLY A 24 -16.31 0.45 4.47
CA GLY A 24 -17.42 1.10 5.17
C GLY A 24 -17.17 2.57 5.43
N PHE A 25 -15.97 2.94 5.90
CA PHE A 25 -15.58 4.34 6.11
C PHE A 25 -15.57 5.15 4.81
N VAL A 26 -14.98 4.60 3.75
CA VAL A 26 -14.93 5.25 2.43
C VAL A 26 -16.33 5.49 1.88
N LEU A 27 -17.22 4.50 1.99
CA LEU A 27 -18.60 4.63 1.57
C LEU A 27 -19.37 5.67 2.41
N LEU A 28 -19.17 5.69 3.73
CA LEU A 28 -19.77 6.68 4.62
C LEU A 28 -19.38 8.10 4.20
N VAL A 29 -18.10 8.33 3.95
CA VAL A 29 -17.59 9.64 3.47
C VAL A 29 -18.22 10.01 2.14
N ALA A 30 -18.30 9.07 1.19
CA ALA A 30 -18.92 9.32 -0.12
C ALA A 30 -20.40 9.67 -0.01
N VAL A 31 -21.16 8.89 0.79
CA VAL A 31 -22.59 9.13 1.01
C VAL A 31 -22.84 10.47 1.69
N PHE A 32 -22.05 10.79 2.72
CA PHE A 32 -22.17 12.08 3.42
C PHE A 32 -21.95 13.27 2.46
N ASN A 33 -20.89 13.25 1.65
CA ASN A 33 -20.61 14.32 0.70
C ASN A 33 -21.67 14.39 -0.42
N THR A 34 -22.18 13.24 -0.87
CA THR A 34 -23.28 13.20 -1.85
C THR A 34 -24.57 13.79 -1.26
N ALA A 35 -24.90 13.44 -0.01
CA ALA A 35 -26.06 13.99 0.68
C ALA A 35 -25.95 15.51 0.87
N ALA A 36 -24.77 16.02 1.22
CA ALA A 36 -24.53 17.45 1.33
C ALA A 36 -24.72 18.17 -0.01
N LEU A 37 -24.19 17.63 -1.10
CA LEU A 37 -24.37 18.17 -2.45
C LEU A 37 -25.85 18.21 -2.84
N VAL A 38 -26.56 17.09 -2.66
CA VAL A 38 -27.99 17.01 -2.99
C VAL A 38 -28.79 18.02 -2.15
N TRP A 39 -28.56 18.06 -0.85
CA TRP A 39 -29.33 18.89 0.07
C TRP A 39 -29.13 20.38 -0.20
N GLN A 40 -27.88 20.84 -0.27
CA GLN A 40 -27.60 22.26 -0.37
C GLN A 40 -27.65 22.76 -1.83
N VAL A 41 -26.97 22.08 -2.74
CA VAL A 41 -26.82 22.59 -4.12
C VAL A 41 -28.02 22.24 -4.99
N LEU A 42 -28.52 20.98 -4.95
CA LEU A 42 -29.60 20.55 -5.84
C LEU A 42 -30.98 20.96 -5.30
N LEU A 43 -31.21 20.89 -3.98
CA LEU A 43 -32.48 21.25 -3.35
C LEU A 43 -32.53 22.69 -2.85
N GLY A 44 -31.41 23.45 -2.91
CA GLY A 44 -31.32 24.85 -2.47
C GLY A 44 -31.56 25.05 -0.97
N ARG A 45 -31.39 23.98 -0.16
CA ARG A 45 -31.63 24.02 1.29
C ARG A 45 -30.34 24.31 2.03
N GLN A 46 -30.28 25.42 2.75
CA GLN A 46 -29.11 25.80 3.53
C GLN A 46 -28.84 24.81 4.67
N MET A 47 -27.59 24.41 4.85
CA MET A 47 -27.13 23.60 5.99
C MET A 47 -26.62 24.49 7.11
N GLY A 48 -27.38 24.55 8.22
CA GLY A 48 -27.01 25.34 9.40
C GLY A 48 -27.26 26.84 9.26
N THR A 49 -26.77 27.61 10.22
CA THR A 49 -26.95 29.08 10.32
C THR A 49 -25.93 29.89 9.52
N ASN A 50 -24.80 29.27 9.16
CA ASN A 50 -23.76 29.86 8.32
C ASN A 50 -23.32 28.84 7.27
N PRO A 51 -24.10 28.65 6.20
CA PRO A 51 -23.83 27.63 5.20
C PRO A 51 -22.55 27.93 4.42
N ALA A 52 -21.78 26.89 4.13
CA ALA A 52 -20.63 27.00 3.25
C ALA A 52 -21.09 27.39 1.83
N PRO A 53 -20.29 28.12 1.06
CA PRO A 53 -20.62 28.42 -0.34
C PRO A 53 -20.79 27.15 -1.18
N ASP A 54 -21.72 27.17 -2.13
CA ASP A 54 -22.03 26.00 -2.98
C ASP A 54 -20.82 25.43 -3.72
N TRP A 55 -19.93 26.31 -4.21
CA TRP A 55 -18.70 25.87 -4.88
C TRP A 55 -17.81 25.01 -3.97
N MET A 56 -17.81 25.30 -2.66
CA MET A 56 -17.02 24.52 -1.68
C MET A 56 -17.64 23.15 -1.45
N ILE A 57 -18.98 23.06 -1.40
CA ILE A 57 -19.70 21.77 -1.32
C ILE A 57 -19.41 20.92 -2.56
N VAL A 58 -19.45 21.52 -3.75
CA VAL A 58 -19.11 20.85 -5.01
C VAL A 58 -17.66 20.36 -4.98
N LEU A 59 -16.71 21.20 -4.54
CA LEU A 59 -15.30 20.81 -4.41
C LEU A 59 -15.11 19.65 -3.43
N MET A 60 -15.76 19.71 -2.26
CA MET A 60 -15.71 18.62 -1.27
C MET A 60 -16.29 17.32 -1.84
N PHE A 61 -17.39 17.39 -2.57
CA PHE A 61 -17.95 16.22 -3.24
C PHE A 61 -16.99 15.65 -4.30
N LEU A 62 -16.36 16.47 -5.13
CA LEU A 62 -15.40 15.99 -6.12
C LEU A 62 -14.20 15.31 -5.46
N LEU A 63 -13.68 15.87 -4.35
CA LEU A 63 -12.53 15.34 -3.64
C LEU A 63 -12.89 14.10 -2.79
N PHE A 64 -13.91 14.19 -1.95
CA PHE A 64 -14.24 13.18 -0.94
C PHE A 64 -15.42 12.28 -1.32
N GLY A 65 -16.30 12.74 -2.20
CA GLY A 65 -17.38 11.93 -2.74
C GLY A 65 -16.94 11.05 -3.92
N LEU A 66 -15.99 11.53 -4.75
CA LEU A 66 -15.56 10.81 -5.96
C LEU A 66 -14.08 10.41 -5.94
N ALA A 67 -13.15 11.38 -5.86
CA ALA A 67 -11.72 11.10 -6.04
C ALA A 67 -11.14 10.23 -4.91
N PHE A 68 -11.45 10.52 -3.66
CA PHE A 68 -10.97 9.75 -2.50
C PHE A 68 -11.47 8.29 -2.53
N PRO A 69 -12.78 7.99 -2.71
CA PRO A 69 -13.26 6.62 -2.89
C PRO A 69 -12.58 5.89 -4.05
N TRP A 70 -12.45 6.58 -5.20
CA TRP A 70 -11.80 6.01 -6.36
C TRP A 70 -10.35 5.62 -6.07
N VAL A 71 -9.56 6.50 -5.44
CA VAL A 71 -8.17 6.22 -5.05
C VAL A 71 -8.10 5.06 -4.08
N MET A 72 -8.93 5.07 -3.02
CA MET A 72 -8.90 4.03 -1.98
C MET A 72 -9.29 2.66 -2.50
N LEU A 73 -10.34 2.56 -3.31
CA LEU A 73 -10.81 1.29 -3.88
C LEU A 73 -9.85 0.71 -4.93
N ASN A 74 -9.04 1.55 -5.57
CA ASN A 74 -8.03 1.14 -6.55
C ASN A 74 -6.62 1.00 -5.96
N ALA A 75 -6.40 1.46 -4.72
CA ALA A 75 -5.12 1.36 -4.05
C ALA A 75 -4.70 -0.11 -3.90
N ARG A 76 -3.49 -0.42 -4.38
CA ARG A 76 -2.96 -1.79 -4.41
C ARG A 76 -1.45 -1.85 -4.36
N LEU A 77 -0.94 -2.87 -3.72
CA LEU A 77 0.46 -3.27 -3.77
C LEU A 77 0.59 -4.48 -4.69
N VAL A 78 1.42 -4.38 -5.70
CA VAL A 78 1.81 -5.50 -6.58
C VAL A 78 3.27 -5.81 -6.30
N THR A 79 3.57 -7.07 -6.03
CA THR A 79 4.92 -7.57 -5.77
C THR A 79 5.21 -8.72 -6.72
N GLU A 80 6.36 -8.68 -7.38
CA GLU A 80 6.83 -9.69 -8.34
C GLU A 80 8.29 -10.02 -8.08
N VAL A 81 8.61 -11.30 -7.99
CA VAL A 81 10.00 -11.77 -8.00
C VAL A 81 10.45 -11.94 -9.44
N ARG A 82 11.49 -11.23 -9.85
CA ARG A 82 12.05 -11.26 -11.19
C ARG A 82 13.50 -11.78 -11.16
N PRO A 83 14.05 -12.28 -12.27
CA PRO A 83 15.43 -12.77 -12.31
C PRO A 83 16.47 -11.72 -11.87
N ASN A 84 16.22 -10.43 -12.13
CA ASN A 84 17.12 -9.33 -11.84
C ASN A 84 16.83 -8.56 -10.56
N GLY A 85 15.77 -8.90 -9.81
CA GLY A 85 15.41 -8.19 -8.58
C GLY A 85 13.95 -8.39 -8.16
N LEU A 86 13.59 -7.79 -7.04
CA LEU A 86 12.22 -7.66 -6.61
C LEU A 86 11.58 -6.43 -7.26
N ALA A 87 10.52 -6.62 -8.01
CA ALA A 87 9.73 -5.53 -8.58
C ALA A 87 8.48 -5.30 -7.73
N TYR A 88 8.24 -4.07 -7.32
CA TYR A 88 7.03 -3.73 -6.58
C TYR A 88 6.43 -2.42 -7.09
N ARG A 89 5.10 -2.30 -6.99
CA ARG A 89 4.35 -1.11 -7.38
C ARG A 89 3.22 -0.87 -6.39
N PHE A 90 3.21 0.30 -5.78
CA PHE A 90 2.19 0.72 -4.84
C PHE A 90 1.37 1.88 -5.44
N PHE A 91 0.23 1.55 -6.03
CA PHE A 91 -0.69 2.56 -6.57
C PHE A 91 -1.46 3.26 -5.42
N PRO A 92 -1.63 4.59 -5.44
CA PRO A 92 -1.33 5.54 -6.53
C PRO A 92 0.09 6.14 -6.52
N PHE A 93 0.94 5.82 -5.55
CA PHE A 93 2.24 6.47 -5.37
C PHE A 93 3.26 6.13 -6.46
N HIS A 94 3.20 4.91 -7.00
CA HIS A 94 4.06 4.48 -8.10
C HIS A 94 3.22 4.24 -9.36
N ARG A 95 3.56 4.93 -10.45
CA ARG A 95 2.99 4.67 -11.78
C ARG A 95 3.57 3.40 -12.38
N ASP A 96 4.90 3.22 -12.26
CA ASP A 96 5.66 2.10 -12.78
C ASP A 96 6.17 1.20 -11.65
N PHE A 97 6.67 0.02 -12.00
CA PHE A 97 7.33 -0.85 -11.06
C PHE A 97 8.67 -0.25 -10.61
N VAL A 98 8.89 -0.23 -9.32
CA VAL A 98 10.19 0.02 -8.71
C VAL A 98 10.91 -1.32 -8.63
N LEU A 99 12.11 -1.39 -9.19
CA LEU A 99 12.96 -2.57 -9.13
C LEU A 99 13.99 -2.41 -8.01
N LEU A 100 14.00 -3.36 -7.08
CA LEU A 100 15.08 -3.56 -6.12
C LEU A 100 16.01 -4.65 -6.67
N PRO A 101 17.17 -4.31 -7.22
CA PRO A 101 18.06 -5.29 -7.80
C PRO A 101 18.72 -6.14 -6.72
N TRP A 102 19.01 -7.41 -7.01
CA TRP A 102 19.54 -8.35 -6.01
C TRP A 102 20.89 -7.91 -5.43
N ASN A 103 21.73 -7.24 -6.19
CA ASN A 103 23.00 -6.71 -5.70
C ASN A 103 22.88 -5.59 -4.65
N ALA A 104 21.70 -4.97 -4.53
CA ALA A 104 21.42 -3.98 -3.51
C ALA A 104 20.88 -4.61 -2.21
N VAL A 105 20.68 -5.94 -2.17
CA VAL A 105 20.12 -6.68 -1.04
C VAL A 105 21.23 -7.47 -0.36
N ARG A 106 21.44 -7.24 0.95
CA ARG A 106 22.39 -8.03 1.77
C ARG A 106 21.74 -9.27 2.38
N GLY A 107 20.45 -9.18 2.70
CA GLY A 107 19.71 -10.27 3.31
C GLY A 107 18.21 -9.98 3.29
N GLN A 108 17.43 -11.01 3.50
CA GLN A 108 15.98 -10.93 3.60
C GLN A 108 15.47 -11.91 4.65
N SER A 109 14.34 -11.64 5.28
CA SER A 109 13.67 -12.58 6.18
C SER A 109 12.16 -12.36 6.15
N ALA A 110 11.41 -13.47 6.20
CA ALA A 110 9.99 -13.40 6.49
C ALA A 110 9.83 -13.00 7.97
N VAL A 111 9.00 -11.99 8.22
CA VAL A 111 8.80 -11.43 9.55
C VAL A 111 7.32 -11.24 9.85
N THR A 112 6.96 -11.35 11.12
CA THR A 112 5.73 -10.82 11.68
C THR A 112 6.08 -9.48 12.34
N TYR A 113 5.29 -8.44 12.06
CA TYR A 113 5.52 -7.08 12.57
C TYR A 113 4.21 -6.47 13.07
N HIS A 114 4.31 -5.37 13.80
CA HIS A 114 3.14 -4.64 14.29
C HIS A 114 2.90 -3.37 13.46
N PRO A 115 1.99 -3.39 12.45
CA PRO A 115 1.83 -2.29 11.50
C PRO A 115 1.58 -0.94 12.17
N VAL A 116 0.71 -0.91 13.18
CA VAL A 116 0.33 0.32 13.89
C VAL A 116 1.45 0.81 14.81
N ARG A 117 2.07 -0.10 15.58
CA ARG A 117 3.09 0.26 16.58
C ARG A 117 4.42 0.64 15.94
N GLU A 118 4.84 -0.09 14.91
CA GLU A 118 6.17 0.07 14.31
C GLU A 118 6.17 1.09 13.15
N TYR A 119 5.04 1.17 12.42
CA TYR A 119 4.96 1.98 11.19
C TYR A 119 3.80 2.98 11.18
N GLY A 120 3.00 3.06 12.27
CA GLY A 120 1.86 3.96 12.36
C GLY A 120 0.69 3.57 11.45
N GLY A 121 0.60 2.31 11.02
CA GLY A 121 -0.50 1.77 10.22
C GLY A 121 -0.06 1.16 8.89
N TRP A 122 -1.05 0.89 8.05
CA TRP A 122 -0.84 0.35 6.70
C TRP A 122 -0.62 1.45 5.67
N GLY A 123 -0.07 1.08 4.51
CA GLY A 123 0.23 1.98 3.40
C GLY A 123 1.72 2.10 3.10
N LEU A 124 2.09 3.23 2.50
CA LEU A 124 3.49 3.64 2.39
C LEU A 124 3.89 4.34 3.69
N ARG A 125 4.82 3.76 4.40
CA ARG A 125 5.27 4.27 5.71
C ARG A 125 6.78 4.42 5.75
N TYR A 126 7.22 5.39 6.54
CA TYR A 126 8.61 5.65 6.81
C TYR A 126 8.87 5.33 8.28
N GLY A 127 9.64 4.26 8.53
CA GLY A 127 10.13 3.91 9.87
C GLY A 127 11.48 4.57 10.16
N LYS A 128 11.97 4.40 11.39
CA LYS A 128 13.26 4.96 11.82
C LYS A 128 14.45 4.46 10.98
N THR A 129 14.39 3.23 10.49
CA THR A 129 15.49 2.56 9.79
C THR A 129 15.21 2.33 8.30
N GLY A 130 13.98 2.57 7.82
CA GLY A 130 13.66 2.29 6.44
C GLY A 130 12.21 2.55 6.04
N ARG A 131 11.81 1.97 4.93
CA ARG A 131 10.47 2.13 4.34
C ARG A 131 9.67 0.84 4.49
N ALA A 132 8.36 0.97 4.63
CA ALA A 132 7.43 -0.14 4.60
C ALA A 132 6.33 0.10 3.55
N TYR A 133 6.06 -0.92 2.77
CA TYR A 133 4.94 -0.98 1.83
C TYR A 133 4.05 -2.14 2.27
N ASN A 134 2.92 -1.83 2.87
CA ASN A 134 1.97 -2.84 3.32
C ASN A 134 0.53 -2.42 3.05
N VAL A 135 -0.36 -3.39 2.89
CA VAL A 135 -1.78 -3.15 2.60
C VAL A 135 -2.66 -3.66 3.73
N SER A 136 -2.35 -4.85 4.23
CA SER A 136 -3.13 -5.51 5.28
C SER A 136 -2.29 -6.58 5.97
N GLY A 137 -2.74 -7.02 7.16
CA GLY A 137 -2.07 -8.05 7.92
C GLY A 137 -0.84 -7.53 8.66
N ASP A 138 -0.08 -8.47 9.20
CA ASP A 138 1.07 -8.28 10.08
C ASP A 138 2.30 -9.08 9.61
N ARG A 139 2.26 -9.63 8.40
CA ARG A 139 3.33 -10.44 7.81
C ARG A 139 3.94 -9.77 6.59
N GLY A 140 5.22 -10.01 6.37
CA GLY A 140 5.93 -9.49 5.22
C GLY A 140 7.35 -10.02 5.13
N VAL A 141 8.09 -9.52 4.15
CA VAL A 141 9.52 -9.78 4.02
C VAL A 141 10.27 -8.49 4.29
N LEU A 142 11.18 -8.55 5.25
CA LEU A 142 12.09 -7.47 5.60
C LEU A 142 13.41 -7.68 4.84
N PHE A 143 13.78 -6.67 4.06
CA PHE A 143 15.04 -6.62 3.33
C PHE A 143 16.03 -5.72 4.08
N THR A 144 17.26 -6.19 4.22
CA THR A 144 18.40 -5.37 4.62
C THR A 144 19.17 -4.99 3.36
N LEU A 145 19.28 -3.68 3.10
CA LEU A 145 19.92 -3.16 1.90
C LEU A 145 21.43 -2.99 2.10
N ALA A 146 22.16 -2.84 0.99
CA ALA A 146 23.61 -2.66 0.99
C ALA A 146 24.07 -1.42 1.78
N ASP A 147 23.24 -0.38 1.84
CA ASP A 147 23.44 0.85 2.60
C ASP A 147 22.94 0.80 4.06
N SER A 148 22.65 -0.40 4.56
CA SER A 148 22.13 -0.67 5.91
C SER A 148 20.72 -0.14 6.18
N ARG A 149 20.02 0.40 5.19
CA ARG A 149 18.58 0.72 5.29
C ARG A 149 17.75 -0.53 5.20
N THR A 150 16.53 -0.47 5.69
CA THR A 150 15.58 -1.58 5.62
C THR A 150 14.42 -1.24 4.68
N LEU A 151 13.89 -2.27 4.03
CA LEU A 151 12.68 -2.21 3.24
C LEU A 151 11.77 -3.36 3.66
N LEU A 152 10.58 -3.04 4.16
CA LEU A 152 9.55 -4.03 4.45
C LEU A 152 8.53 -4.08 3.31
N ILE A 153 8.30 -5.26 2.77
CA ILE A 153 7.21 -5.52 1.82
C ILE A 153 6.19 -6.43 2.52
N GLY A 154 5.01 -5.89 2.81
CA GLY A 154 3.91 -6.67 3.36
C GLY A 154 3.44 -7.73 2.37
N SER A 155 3.19 -8.93 2.85
CA SER A 155 2.70 -10.04 2.05
C SER A 155 1.84 -10.97 2.89
N ARG A 156 0.71 -11.41 2.33
CA ARG A 156 -0.10 -12.48 2.93
C ARG A 156 0.56 -13.85 2.81
N ARG A 157 1.51 -13.95 1.88
CA ARG A 157 2.27 -15.15 1.53
C ARG A 157 3.76 -14.92 1.78
N ALA A 158 4.09 -14.37 2.96
CA ALA A 158 5.45 -13.91 3.28
C ALA A 158 6.51 -15.01 3.15
N GLU A 159 6.21 -16.22 3.63
CA GLU A 159 7.10 -17.38 3.53
C GLU A 159 7.34 -17.78 2.07
N GLU A 160 6.28 -17.81 1.27
CA GLU A 160 6.38 -18.15 -0.15
C GLU A 160 7.16 -17.09 -0.92
N LEU A 161 6.93 -15.80 -0.61
CA LEU A 161 7.71 -14.70 -1.16
C LEU A 161 9.19 -14.84 -0.80
N SER A 162 9.51 -15.10 0.46
CA SER A 162 10.88 -15.31 0.95
C SER A 162 11.57 -16.48 0.22
N ASN A 163 10.87 -17.61 0.07
CA ASN A 163 11.40 -18.79 -0.64
C ASN A 163 11.62 -18.49 -2.13
N ALA A 164 10.71 -17.79 -2.78
CA ALA A 164 10.86 -17.38 -4.18
C ALA A 164 12.04 -16.42 -4.39
N ILE A 165 12.26 -15.50 -3.45
CA ILE A 165 13.44 -14.61 -3.45
C ILE A 165 14.72 -15.42 -3.32
N ASN A 166 14.78 -16.34 -2.35
CA ASN A 166 15.93 -17.20 -2.15
C ASN A 166 16.27 -18.01 -3.41
N ALA A 167 15.26 -18.61 -4.03
CA ALA A 167 15.42 -19.38 -5.26
C ALA A 167 15.92 -18.52 -6.45
N ALA A 168 15.47 -17.26 -6.54
CA ALA A 168 15.83 -16.38 -7.66
C ALA A 168 17.18 -15.68 -7.48
N SER A 169 17.59 -15.39 -6.24
CA SER A 169 18.76 -14.55 -5.94
C SER A 169 19.90 -15.28 -5.25
N GLY A 170 19.64 -16.44 -4.64
CA GLY A 170 20.57 -17.11 -3.72
C GLY A 170 20.75 -16.38 -2.36
N ILE A 171 19.99 -15.30 -2.12
CA ILE A 171 20.05 -14.53 -0.87
C ILE A 171 19.21 -15.24 0.18
N GLY A 172 19.88 -15.95 1.09
CA GLY A 172 19.25 -16.64 2.21
C GLY A 172 18.68 -15.69 3.28
N PRO A 173 17.95 -16.25 4.27
CA PRO A 173 17.44 -15.45 5.38
C PRO A 173 18.60 -14.80 6.13
N ALA A 174 18.47 -13.50 6.39
CA ALA A 174 19.41 -12.78 7.25
C ALA A 174 19.46 -13.47 8.62
N ALA A 175 20.65 -13.72 9.14
CA ALA A 175 20.81 -14.23 10.49
C ALA A 175 20.03 -13.33 11.47
N ASN A 176 19.15 -13.92 12.27
CA ASN A 176 18.30 -13.23 13.24
C ASN A 176 19.15 -12.31 14.12
N HIS A 177 19.15 -11.02 13.86
CA HIS A 177 19.59 -10.02 14.81
C HIS A 177 18.38 -9.65 15.68
N GLY A 178 18.25 -10.37 16.79
CA GLY A 178 17.63 -9.92 18.03
C GLY A 178 16.20 -9.38 17.94
N GLN A 179 15.22 -10.26 18.12
CA GLN A 179 14.05 -9.88 18.90
C GLN A 179 14.55 -9.67 20.34
N THR A 180 14.91 -8.45 20.69
CA THR A 180 15.01 -8.03 22.08
C THR A 180 13.77 -7.24 22.43
N GLY A 181 13.11 -7.73 23.47
CA GLY A 181 11.89 -7.42 24.16
C GLY A 181 11.32 -6.01 24.18
#